data_39ba2427e60320f6f060a6997fd60312
#
_entry.id   39ba2427e60320f6f060a6997fd60312
#
_cell.length_a   1.000
_cell.length_b   1.000
_cell.length_c   1.000
_cell.angle_alpha   90.00
_cell.angle_beta   90.00
_cell.angle_gamma   90.00
#
_symmetry.space_group_name_H-M   'P 1'
#
loop_
_entity.id
_entity.type
_entity.pdbx_description
1 polymer ?
#
loop_
_entity_poly.entity_id
_entity_poly.type
_entity_poly.pdbx_seq_one_letter_code
_entity_poly.pdbx_strand_id
1 'polypeptide(L)'
;MTRIRFQRSLDDLKENLLVMAGLAEQAIQRAIEAYRVRDLSICDLVTRSEIAINRLERDIDQAALDLLAMEQPMAIDLRFILSVIKINADLERVGDAAKSISDRVRSMEQMAVADLPVDIPRMASLAAAMVRNSLQAFIEGDAAMARTVLTMDDAVDSMNRAAYKALTRVMEEESYMAPQALNALMISRNLERVADHATNIAEDVIFWVEGADVRHHKSLKTATDPHALG
;
A
#
# COMPACT_ATOMS: atom_id res chain seq x y z
N MET A 1 25.96 23.85 7.37
CA MET A 1 26.07 22.60 8.17
C MET A 1 27.26 21.76 7.64
N THR A 2 27.86 20.89 8.47
CA THR A 2 28.85 19.95 7.97
C THR A 2 28.19 18.80 7.22
N ARG A 3 28.80 18.32 6.13
CA ARG A 3 28.33 17.19 5.31
C ARG A 3 27.97 15.97 6.15
N ILE A 4 28.67 15.75 7.27
CA ILE A 4 28.39 14.64 8.22
C ILE A 4 27.02 14.81 8.89
N ARG A 5 26.64 16.03 9.25
CA ARG A 5 25.34 16.30 9.89
C ARG A 5 24.18 16.09 8.90
N PHE A 6 24.35 16.54 7.67
CA PHE A 6 23.39 16.34 6.60
C PHE A 6 23.15 14.84 6.33
N GLN A 7 24.26 14.06 6.18
CA GLN A 7 24.14 12.61 5.96
C GLN A 7 23.40 11.93 7.11
N ARG A 8 23.70 12.27 8.36
CA ARG A 8 22.97 11.73 9.52
C ARG A 8 21.47 12.04 9.46
N SER A 9 21.10 13.25 9.08
CA SER A 9 19.68 13.61 8.95
C SER A 9 18.96 12.86 7.82
N LEU A 10 19.65 12.51 6.73
CA LEU A 10 19.11 11.62 5.69
C LEU A 10 18.94 10.20 6.22
N ASP A 11 19.88 9.70 7.01
CA ASP A 11 19.81 8.36 7.63
C ASP A 11 18.65 8.30 8.64
N ASP A 12 18.49 9.33 9.48
CA ASP A 12 17.37 9.45 10.44
C ASP A 12 16.02 9.49 9.70
N LEU A 13 15.93 10.22 8.58
CA LEU A 13 14.73 10.29 7.75
C LEU A 13 14.37 8.92 7.18
N LYS A 14 15.36 8.18 6.68
CA LYS A 14 15.20 6.81 6.19
C LYS A 14 14.74 5.86 7.30
N GLU A 15 15.33 5.94 8.48
CA GLU A 15 14.98 5.09 9.62
C GLU A 15 13.53 5.32 10.07
N ASN A 16 13.08 6.58 10.18
CA ASN A 16 11.70 6.91 10.53
C ASN A 16 10.71 6.35 9.50
N LEU A 17 11.03 6.46 8.20
CA LEU A 17 10.20 5.88 7.14
C LEU A 17 10.09 4.35 7.26
N LEU A 18 11.18 3.66 7.62
CA LEU A 18 11.19 2.21 7.83
C LEU A 18 10.37 1.79 9.07
N VAL A 19 10.40 2.59 10.14
CA VAL A 19 9.53 2.36 11.31
C VAL A 19 8.06 2.46 10.91
N MET A 20 7.68 3.49 10.15
CA MET A 20 6.32 3.68 9.64
C MET A 20 5.90 2.52 8.74
N ALA A 21 6.79 2.08 7.85
CA ALA A 21 6.59 0.95 6.96
C ALA A 21 6.29 -0.36 7.71
N GLY A 22 7.04 -0.64 8.78
CA GLY A 22 6.80 -1.79 9.65
C GLY A 22 5.42 -1.74 10.33
N LEU A 23 4.96 -0.55 10.74
CA LEU A 23 3.62 -0.36 11.31
C LEU A 23 2.53 -0.58 10.27
N ALA A 24 2.70 -0.08 9.05
CA ALA A 24 1.73 -0.25 7.95
C ALA A 24 1.60 -1.73 7.56
N GLU A 25 2.72 -2.46 7.43
CA GLU A 25 2.70 -3.90 7.16
C GLU A 25 1.99 -4.68 8.27
N GLN A 26 2.31 -4.39 9.54
CA GLN A 26 1.64 -5.02 10.67
C GLN A 26 0.14 -4.71 10.71
N ALA A 27 -0.27 -3.49 10.36
CA ALA A 27 -1.68 -3.11 10.31
C ALA A 27 -2.46 -3.95 9.29
N ILE A 28 -1.91 -4.17 8.08
CA ILE A 28 -2.53 -5.05 7.07
C ILE A 28 -2.65 -6.49 7.61
N GLN A 29 -1.56 -7.05 8.16
CA GLN A 29 -1.56 -8.42 8.67
C GLN A 29 -2.61 -8.61 9.76
N ARG A 30 -2.71 -7.66 10.71
CA ARG A 30 -3.71 -7.67 11.78
C ARG A 30 -5.14 -7.51 11.25
N ALA A 31 -5.37 -6.63 10.28
CA ALA A 31 -6.70 -6.44 9.69
C ALA A 31 -7.21 -7.73 9.03
N ILE A 32 -6.34 -8.47 8.33
CA ILE A 32 -6.68 -9.74 7.72
C ILE A 32 -6.84 -10.86 8.75
N GLU A 33 -6.02 -10.89 9.78
CA GLU A 33 -6.20 -11.83 10.88
C GLU A 33 -7.55 -11.58 11.58
N ALA A 34 -7.89 -10.32 11.88
CA ALA A 34 -9.20 -9.95 12.42
C ALA A 34 -10.36 -10.43 11.53
N TYR A 35 -10.22 -10.31 10.20
CA TYR A 35 -11.19 -10.83 9.24
C TYR A 35 -11.34 -12.36 9.33
N ARG A 36 -10.22 -13.07 9.43
CA ARG A 36 -10.18 -14.54 9.48
C ARG A 36 -10.78 -15.12 10.75
N VAL A 37 -10.41 -14.54 11.92
CA VAL A 37 -10.81 -15.08 13.24
C VAL A 37 -12.01 -14.38 13.85
N ARG A 38 -12.47 -13.27 13.27
CA ARG A 38 -13.58 -12.43 13.78
C ARG A 38 -13.34 -11.90 15.19
N ASP A 39 -12.08 -11.58 15.52
CA ASP A 39 -11.70 -11.01 16.82
C ASP A 39 -11.57 -9.48 16.73
N LEU A 40 -12.48 -8.78 17.40
CA LEU A 40 -12.51 -7.32 17.41
C LEU A 40 -11.37 -6.68 18.21
N SER A 41 -10.75 -7.41 19.15
CA SER A 41 -9.60 -6.90 19.87
C SER A 41 -8.40 -6.63 18.94
N ILE A 42 -8.28 -7.41 17.85
CA ILE A 42 -7.27 -7.20 16.82
C ILE A 42 -7.58 -5.92 16.03
N CYS A 43 -8.87 -5.59 15.82
CA CYS A 43 -9.26 -4.33 15.18
C CYS A 43 -8.82 -3.10 16.00
N ASP A 44 -8.80 -3.20 17.34
CA ASP A 44 -8.28 -2.12 18.19
C ASP A 44 -6.78 -1.90 18.00
N LEU A 45 -6.03 -2.98 17.76
CA LEU A 45 -4.59 -2.90 17.47
C LEU A 45 -4.35 -2.22 16.11
N VAL A 46 -5.19 -2.48 15.10
CA VAL A 46 -5.11 -1.79 13.80
C VAL A 46 -5.34 -0.29 13.97
N THR A 47 -6.37 0.10 14.74
CA THR A 47 -6.66 1.50 15.02
C THR A 47 -5.50 2.22 15.72
N ARG A 48 -4.81 1.54 16.67
CA ARG A 48 -3.62 2.10 17.32
C ARG A 48 -2.46 2.26 16.34
N SER A 49 -2.27 1.31 15.43
CA SER A 49 -1.23 1.40 14.39
C SER A 49 -1.49 2.57 13.46
N GLU A 50 -2.73 2.80 13.02
CA GLU A 50 -3.13 3.93 12.17
C GLU A 50 -2.81 5.28 12.85
N ILE A 51 -3.15 5.47 14.12
CA ILE A 51 -2.81 6.69 14.88
C ILE A 51 -1.28 6.92 14.93
N ALA A 52 -0.50 5.86 15.10
CA ALA A 52 0.97 5.96 15.12
C ALA A 52 1.54 6.29 13.74
N ILE A 53 0.98 5.71 12.67
CA ILE A 53 1.34 5.98 11.28
C ILE A 53 1.08 7.46 10.95
N ASN A 54 -0.10 8.00 11.27
CA ASN A 54 -0.47 9.39 11.01
C ASN A 54 0.39 10.40 11.78
N ARG A 55 0.93 9.99 12.93
CA ARG A 55 1.92 10.81 13.65
C ARG A 55 3.27 10.82 12.95
N LEU A 56 3.77 9.64 12.60
CA LEU A 56 5.05 9.49 11.89
C LEU A 56 5.03 10.19 10.53
N GLU A 57 3.92 10.12 9.80
CA GLU A 57 3.74 10.85 8.54
C GLU A 57 4.09 12.33 8.71
N ARG A 58 3.48 13.00 9.69
CA ARG A 58 3.74 14.42 9.94
C ARG A 58 5.16 14.70 10.39
N ASP A 59 5.74 13.84 11.22
CA ASP A 59 7.10 13.99 11.72
C ASP A 59 8.12 13.84 10.58
N ILE A 60 7.90 12.89 9.67
CA ILE A 60 8.72 12.64 8.47
C ILE A 60 8.61 13.81 7.48
N ASP A 61 7.40 14.28 7.20
CA ASP A 61 7.19 15.43 6.31
C ASP A 61 7.88 16.68 6.82
N GLN A 62 7.76 16.98 8.13
CA GLN A 62 8.43 18.13 8.72
C GLN A 62 9.96 17.99 8.63
N ALA A 63 10.51 16.81 8.93
CA ALA A 63 11.95 16.56 8.83
C ALA A 63 12.46 16.70 7.38
N ALA A 64 11.71 16.22 6.40
CA ALA A 64 12.03 16.35 4.98
C ALA A 64 12.01 17.81 4.52
N LEU A 65 10.99 18.58 4.92
CA LEU A 65 10.89 20.01 4.61
C LEU A 65 12.02 20.82 5.24
N ASP A 66 12.39 20.52 6.49
CA ASP A 66 13.51 21.18 7.16
C ASP A 66 14.84 20.92 6.44
N LEU A 67 15.07 19.68 5.96
CA LEU A 67 16.22 19.34 5.16
C LEU A 67 16.28 20.11 3.83
N LEU A 68 15.15 20.18 3.12
CA LEU A 68 15.05 20.93 1.86
C LEU A 68 15.32 22.44 2.07
N ALA A 69 14.77 23.01 3.15
CA ALA A 69 14.90 24.43 3.44
C ALA A 69 16.32 24.84 3.87
N MET A 70 17.01 23.99 4.65
CA MET A 70 18.26 24.37 5.28
C MET A 70 19.53 23.96 4.53
N GLU A 71 19.45 22.86 3.72
CA GLU A 71 20.66 22.21 3.23
C GLU A 71 20.90 22.34 1.72
N GLN A 72 19.92 22.81 0.95
CA GLN A 72 19.99 22.92 -0.52
C GLN A 72 20.53 21.62 -1.16
N PRO A 73 19.88 20.45 -0.96
CA PRO A 73 20.36 19.16 -1.42
C PRO A 73 20.49 19.12 -2.94
N MET A 74 21.50 18.39 -3.45
CA MET A 74 21.79 18.33 -4.87
C MET A 74 21.47 16.97 -5.47
N ALA A 75 20.98 17.00 -6.70
CA ALA A 75 20.78 15.82 -7.55
C ALA A 75 20.15 14.61 -6.83
N ILE A 76 20.97 13.62 -6.45
CA ILE A 76 20.52 12.37 -5.87
C ILE A 76 19.89 12.54 -4.48
N ASP A 77 20.47 13.43 -3.65
CA ASP A 77 19.93 13.69 -2.30
C ASP A 77 18.55 14.38 -2.39
N LEU A 78 18.37 15.29 -3.34
CA LEU A 78 17.09 15.91 -3.59
C LEU A 78 16.04 14.88 -4.04
N ARG A 79 16.39 13.99 -4.99
CA ARG A 79 15.49 12.92 -5.42
C ARG A 79 15.15 11.97 -4.28
N PHE A 80 16.12 11.62 -3.43
CA PHE A 80 15.89 10.81 -2.24
C PHE A 80 14.85 11.44 -1.33
N ILE A 81 15.01 12.70 -0.92
CA ILE A 81 14.08 13.39 -0.02
C ILE A 81 12.67 13.48 -0.67
N LEU A 82 12.59 13.80 -1.97
CA LEU A 82 11.30 13.83 -2.69
C LEU A 82 10.63 12.46 -2.74
N SER A 83 11.39 11.40 -2.93
CA SER A 83 10.85 10.04 -2.90
C SER A 83 10.39 9.65 -1.49
N VAL A 84 11.14 10.03 -0.44
CA VAL A 84 10.70 9.81 0.95
C VAL A 84 9.36 10.48 1.22
N ILE A 85 9.15 11.73 0.83
CA ILE A 85 7.87 12.45 1.02
C ILE A 85 6.72 11.71 0.34
N LYS A 86 6.91 11.20 -0.86
CA LYS A 86 5.88 10.48 -1.60
C LYS A 86 5.60 9.10 -1.01
N ILE A 87 6.66 8.34 -0.70
CA ILE A 87 6.55 7.02 -0.06
C ILE A 87 5.87 7.16 1.31
N ASN A 88 6.16 8.23 2.06
CA ASN A 88 5.51 8.56 3.32
C ASN A 88 3.98 8.64 3.16
N ALA A 89 3.51 9.41 2.17
CA ALA A 89 2.09 9.53 1.88
C ALA A 89 1.45 8.20 1.42
N ASP A 90 2.15 7.38 0.63
CA ASP A 90 1.64 6.08 0.22
C ASP A 90 1.57 5.07 1.39
N LEU A 91 2.51 5.12 2.34
CA LEU A 91 2.47 4.30 3.57
C LEU A 91 1.32 4.69 4.50
N GLU A 92 1.01 5.97 4.63
CA GLU A 92 -0.20 6.43 5.35
C GLU A 92 -1.46 5.83 4.74
N ARG A 93 -1.61 5.90 3.41
CA ARG A 93 -2.76 5.33 2.70
C ARG A 93 -2.85 3.81 2.82
N VAL A 94 -1.72 3.12 2.93
CA VAL A 94 -1.69 1.68 3.26
C VAL A 94 -2.23 1.45 4.67
N GLY A 95 -1.87 2.28 5.65
CA GLY A 95 -2.42 2.26 7.00
C GLY A 95 -3.93 2.51 7.03
N ASP A 96 -4.39 3.50 6.28
CA ASP A 96 -5.81 3.83 6.11
C ASP A 96 -6.61 2.69 5.48
N ALA A 97 -6.04 2.01 4.47
CA ALA A 97 -6.67 0.83 3.87
C ALA A 97 -6.80 -0.31 4.88
N ALA A 98 -5.78 -0.57 5.71
CA ALA A 98 -5.83 -1.55 6.79
C ALA A 98 -6.91 -1.19 7.82
N LYS A 99 -7.03 0.08 8.21
CA LYS A 99 -8.08 0.58 9.09
C LYS A 99 -9.46 0.38 8.46
N SER A 100 -9.62 0.70 7.18
CA SER A 100 -10.88 0.48 6.45
C SER A 100 -11.28 -1.00 6.42
N ILE A 101 -10.34 -1.92 6.23
CA ILE A 101 -10.59 -3.37 6.33
C ILE A 101 -11.07 -3.73 7.73
N SER A 102 -10.40 -3.24 8.77
CA SER A 102 -10.75 -3.46 10.17
C SER A 102 -12.18 -2.98 10.50
N ASP A 103 -12.59 -1.83 9.96
CA ASP A 103 -13.96 -1.30 10.14
C ASP A 103 -15.01 -2.18 9.46
N ARG A 104 -14.68 -2.80 8.31
CA ARG A 104 -15.55 -3.81 7.69
C ARG A 104 -15.69 -5.06 8.55
N VAL A 105 -14.60 -5.51 9.18
CA VAL A 105 -14.65 -6.65 10.12
C VAL A 105 -15.57 -6.34 11.29
N ARG A 106 -15.51 -5.14 11.87
CA ARG A 106 -16.44 -4.70 12.93
C ARG A 106 -17.90 -4.73 12.46
N SER A 107 -18.17 -4.26 11.24
CA SER A 107 -19.52 -4.29 10.68
C SER A 107 -20.07 -5.71 10.48
N MET A 108 -19.19 -6.71 10.45
CA MET A 108 -19.55 -8.12 10.28
C MET A 108 -19.66 -8.89 11.62
N GLU A 109 -19.50 -8.24 12.77
CA GLU A 109 -19.44 -8.89 14.09
C GLU A 109 -20.64 -9.81 14.36
N GLN A 110 -21.84 -9.32 14.09
CA GLN A 110 -23.09 -10.05 14.34
C GLN A 110 -23.57 -10.88 13.15
N MET A 111 -22.80 -10.90 12.05
CA MET A 111 -23.15 -11.66 10.87
C MET A 111 -22.64 -13.10 10.99
N ALA A 112 -23.44 -14.06 10.54
CA ALA A 112 -22.97 -15.44 10.42
C ALA A 112 -21.76 -15.52 9.50
N VAL A 113 -20.85 -16.45 9.77
CA VAL A 113 -19.72 -16.71 8.86
C VAL A 113 -20.29 -17.28 7.57
N ALA A 114 -20.02 -16.64 6.44
CA ALA A 114 -20.45 -17.07 5.12
C ALA A 114 -19.25 -17.64 4.35
N ASP A 115 -19.47 -18.75 3.65
CA ASP A 115 -18.50 -19.27 2.70
C ASP A 115 -18.66 -18.50 1.37
N LEU A 116 -17.82 -17.51 1.17
CA LEU A 116 -17.85 -16.65 0.00
C LEU A 116 -16.83 -17.14 -1.05
N PRO A 117 -17.17 -17.09 -2.35
CA PRO A 117 -16.31 -17.61 -3.43
C PRO A 117 -15.15 -16.66 -3.75
N VAL A 118 -14.41 -16.21 -2.71
CA VAL A 118 -13.29 -15.27 -2.82
C VAL A 118 -12.18 -15.62 -1.81
N ASP A 119 -10.93 -15.57 -2.25
CA ASP A 119 -9.77 -15.86 -1.40
C ASP A 119 -9.12 -14.56 -0.92
N ILE A 120 -9.78 -13.90 0.04
CA ILE A 120 -9.27 -12.67 0.68
C ILE A 120 -7.88 -12.87 1.32
N PRO A 121 -7.60 -13.97 2.05
CA PRO A 121 -6.28 -14.19 2.63
C PRO A 121 -5.16 -14.26 1.58
N ARG A 122 -5.39 -14.90 0.45
CA ARG A 122 -4.42 -14.98 -0.65
C ARG A 122 -4.15 -13.60 -1.26
N MET A 123 -5.21 -12.85 -1.54
CA MET A 123 -5.09 -11.49 -2.07
C MET A 123 -4.30 -10.58 -1.12
N ALA A 124 -4.57 -10.67 0.19
CA ALA A 124 -3.86 -9.94 1.22
C ALA A 124 -2.37 -10.32 1.29
N SER A 125 -2.06 -11.62 1.16
CA SER A 125 -0.67 -12.09 1.14
C SER A 125 0.12 -11.52 -0.03
N LEU A 126 -0.51 -11.41 -1.21
CA LEU A 126 0.10 -10.80 -2.40
C LEU A 126 0.31 -9.29 -2.20
N ALA A 127 -0.70 -8.55 -1.76
CA ALA A 127 -0.60 -7.12 -1.51
C ALA A 127 0.47 -6.80 -0.45
N ALA A 128 0.51 -7.55 0.66
CA ALA A 128 1.55 -7.40 1.68
C ALA A 128 2.96 -7.74 1.16
N ALA A 129 3.09 -8.73 0.27
CA ALA A 129 4.37 -9.04 -0.38
C ALA A 129 4.83 -7.90 -1.30
N MET A 130 3.91 -7.25 -2.01
CA MET A 130 4.23 -6.07 -2.85
C MET A 130 4.75 -4.90 -2.00
N VAL A 131 4.09 -4.59 -0.89
CA VAL A 131 4.55 -3.56 0.06
C VAL A 131 5.95 -3.89 0.59
N ARG A 132 6.18 -5.12 1.06
CA ARG A 132 7.50 -5.56 1.54
C ARG A 132 8.59 -5.42 0.49
N ASN A 133 8.32 -5.89 -0.75
CA ASN A 133 9.31 -5.86 -1.82
C ASN A 133 9.62 -4.42 -2.27
N SER A 134 8.63 -3.52 -2.31
CA SER A 134 8.85 -2.11 -2.63
C SER A 134 9.70 -1.41 -1.57
N LEU A 135 9.48 -1.72 -0.29
CA LEU A 135 10.28 -1.20 0.82
C LEU A 135 11.69 -1.79 0.85
N GLN A 136 11.85 -3.09 0.53
CA GLN A 136 13.18 -3.70 0.40
C GLN A 136 13.96 -3.05 -0.75
N ALA A 137 13.31 -2.81 -1.88
CA ALA A 137 13.91 -2.07 -3.00
C ALA A 137 14.34 -0.65 -2.59
N PHE A 138 13.55 0.04 -1.75
CA PHE A 138 13.92 1.34 -1.17
C PHE A 138 15.13 1.23 -0.23
N ILE A 139 15.18 0.22 0.64
CA ILE A 139 16.31 0.02 1.56
C ILE A 139 17.64 -0.16 0.80
N GLU A 140 17.59 -0.98 -0.24
CA GLU A 140 18.77 -1.40 -1.02
C GLU A 140 19.11 -0.41 -2.15
N GLY A 141 18.20 0.49 -2.52
CA GLY A 141 18.32 1.32 -3.72
C GLY A 141 18.29 0.47 -4.99
N ASP A 142 17.48 -0.58 -5.01
CA ASP A 142 17.41 -1.56 -6.10
C ASP A 142 16.23 -1.29 -7.03
N ALA A 143 16.50 -0.60 -8.15
CA ALA A 143 15.49 -0.32 -9.16
C ALA A 143 15.00 -1.59 -9.91
N ALA A 144 15.81 -2.65 -9.99
CA ALA A 144 15.41 -3.90 -10.64
C ALA A 144 14.39 -4.64 -9.77
N MET A 145 14.60 -4.71 -8.45
CA MET A 145 13.62 -5.22 -7.50
C MET A 145 12.33 -4.41 -7.54
N ALA A 146 12.43 -3.07 -7.58
CA ALA A 146 11.25 -2.19 -7.70
C ALA A 146 10.44 -2.50 -8.97
N ARG A 147 11.08 -2.72 -10.12
CA ARG A 147 10.37 -3.15 -11.35
C ARG A 147 9.66 -4.49 -11.21
N THR A 148 10.18 -5.40 -10.41
CA THR A 148 9.49 -6.68 -10.14
C THR A 148 8.15 -6.47 -9.45
N VAL A 149 8.06 -5.49 -8.52
CA VAL A 149 6.79 -5.15 -7.85
C VAL A 149 5.74 -4.70 -8.86
N LEU A 150 6.11 -3.91 -9.87
CA LEU A 150 5.17 -3.46 -10.91
C LEU A 150 4.55 -4.62 -11.71
N THR A 151 5.24 -5.75 -11.81
CA THR A 151 4.70 -6.94 -12.49
C THR A 151 3.79 -7.78 -11.60
N MET A 152 3.84 -7.61 -10.27
CA MET A 152 2.99 -8.35 -9.33
C MET A 152 1.57 -7.80 -9.28
N ASP A 153 1.37 -6.54 -9.63
CA ASP A 153 0.11 -5.80 -9.59
C ASP A 153 -1.02 -6.49 -10.38
N ASP A 154 -0.73 -6.97 -11.58
CA ASP A 154 -1.70 -7.62 -12.45
C ASP A 154 -2.41 -8.84 -11.79
N ALA A 155 -1.72 -9.51 -10.85
CA ALA A 155 -2.29 -10.65 -10.12
C ALA A 155 -3.34 -10.18 -9.11
N VAL A 156 -3.07 -9.12 -8.34
CA VAL A 156 -4.00 -8.55 -7.36
C VAL A 156 -5.21 -7.96 -8.07
N ASP A 157 -4.99 -7.22 -9.14
CA ASP A 157 -6.02 -6.67 -10.02
C ASP A 157 -6.96 -7.75 -10.58
N SER A 158 -6.38 -8.86 -11.05
CA SER A 158 -7.17 -9.99 -11.57
C SER A 158 -8.04 -10.62 -10.48
N MET A 159 -7.49 -10.76 -9.25
CA MET A 159 -8.25 -11.27 -8.10
C MET A 159 -9.37 -10.31 -7.71
N ASN A 160 -9.14 -8.99 -7.69
CA ASN A 160 -10.16 -7.99 -7.38
C ASN A 160 -11.31 -8.01 -8.41
N ARG A 161 -10.98 -8.08 -9.71
CA ARG A 161 -11.99 -8.22 -10.78
C ARG A 161 -12.80 -9.51 -10.65
N ALA A 162 -12.15 -10.63 -10.31
CA ALA A 162 -12.83 -11.90 -10.07
C ALA A 162 -13.75 -11.84 -8.84
N ALA A 163 -13.26 -11.25 -7.74
CA ALA A 163 -14.04 -11.04 -6.51
C ALA A 163 -15.27 -10.18 -6.78
N TYR A 164 -15.15 -9.09 -7.53
CA TYR A 164 -16.28 -8.25 -7.92
C TYR A 164 -17.39 -9.07 -8.62
N LYS A 165 -17.04 -9.85 -9.64
CA LYS A 165 -18.00 -10.67 -10.39
C LYS A 165 -18.65 -11.73 -9.52
N ALA A 166 -17.84 -12.45 -8.71
CA ALA A 166 -18.34 -13.52 -7.87
C ALA A 166 -19.27 -13.00 -6.76
N LEU A 167 -18.87 -11.94 -6.08
CA LEU A 167 -19.65 -11.38 -4.96
C LEU A 167 -20.91 -10.65 -5.44
N THR A 168 -20.89 -9.98 -6.60
CA THR A 168 -22.11 -9.41 -7.20
C THR A 168 -23.11 -10.51 -7.49
N ARG A 169 -22.68 -11.64 -8.05
CA ARG A 169 -23.56 -12.79 -8.28
C ARG A 169 -24.16 -13.34 -6.98
N VAL A 170 -23.37 -13.48 -5.92
CA VAL A 170 -23.87 -13.88 -4.60
C VAL A 170 -24.97 -12.92 -4.10
N MET A 171 -24.77 -11.60 -4.25
CA MET A 171 -25.75 -10.61 -3.83
C MET A 171 -27.08 -10.71 -4.62
N GLU A 172 -27.00 -11.09 -5.90
CA GLU A 172 -28.18 -11.27 -6.77
C GLU A 172 -28.94 -12.57 -6.48
N GLU A 173 -28.21 -13.68 -6.31
CA GLU A 173 -28.80 -15.02 -6.14
C GLU A 173 -29.18 -15.31 -4.69
N GLU A 174 -28.47 -14.74 -3.70
CA GLU A 174 -28.61 -15.03 -2.27
C GLU A 174 -28.70 -13.73 -1.45
N SER A 175 -29.83 -13.05 -1.53
CA SER A 175 -30.00 -11.71 -0.93
C SER A 175 -29.71 -11.65 0.58
N TYR A 176 -29.85 -12.75 1.32
CA TYR A 176 -29.52 -12.84 2.74
C TYR A 176 -28.01 -12.77 3.00
N MET A 177 -27.17 -13.12 2.00
CA MET A 177 -25.71 -13.01 2.05
C MET A 177 -25.19 -11.65 1.57
N ALA A 178 -26.05 -10.81 1.01
CA ALA A 178 -25.65 -9.52 0.44
C ALA A 178 -24.81 -8.62 1.40
N PRO A 179 -25.13 -8.53 2.71
CA PRO A 179 -24.30 -7.75 3.64
C PRO A 179 -22.88 -8.28 3.80
N GLN A 180 -22.70 -9.62 3.86
CA GLN A 180 -21.38 -10.25 3.95
C GLN A 180 -20.61 -10.10 2.65
N ALA A 181 -21.26 -10.33 1.50
CA ALA A 181 -20.67 -10.18 0.18
C ALA A 181 -20.22 -8.74 -0.08
N LEU A 182 -21.01 -7.74 0.33
CA LEU A 182 -20.62 -6.33 0.22
C LEU A 182 -19.39 -6.00 1.06
N ASN A 183 -19.31 -6.48 2.30
CA ASN A 183 -18.13 -6.25 3.14
C ASN A 183 -16.88 -6.93 2.56
N ALA A 184 -16.99 -8.16 2.06
CA ALA A 184 -15.89 -8.86 1.40
C ALA A 184 -15.43 -8.13 0.13
N LEU A 185 -16.37 -7.58 -0.66
CA LEU A 185 -16.05 -6.76 -1.83
C LEU A 185 -15.27 -5.50 -1.44
N MET A 186 -15.69 -4.82 -0.37
CA MET A 186 -14.99 -3.62 0.13
C MET A 186 -13.59 -3.97 0.67
N ILE A 187 -13.42 -5.13 1.30
CA ILE A 187 -12.11 -5.62 1.74
C ILE A 187 -11.21 -5.90 0.54
N SER A 188 -11.71 -6.61 -0.48
CA SER A 188 -10.97 -6.87 -1.73
C SER A 188 -10.50 -5.58 -2.39
N ARG A 189 -11.36 -4.56 -2.46
CA ARG A 189 -11.01 -3.26 -3.02
C ARG A 189 -9.95 -2.50 -2.19
N ASN A 190 -9.97 -2.61 -0.86
CA ASN A 190 -8.92 -2.02 -0.04
C ASN A 190 -7.58 -2.74 -0.22
N LEU A 191 -7.58 -4.06 -0.46
CA LEU A 191 -6.37 -4.83 -0.76
C LEU A 191 -5.77 -4.46 -2.13
N GLU A 192 -6.60 -4.22 -3.12
CA GLU A 192 -6.14 -3.69 -4.42
C GLU A 192 -5.52 -2.30 -4.24
N ARG A 193 -6.12 -1.39 -3.47
CA ARG A 193 -5.52 -0.09 -3.17
C ARG A 193 -4.16 -0.20 -2.44
N VAL A 194 -4.00 -1.20 -1.57
CA VAL A 194 -2.69 -1.48 -0.94
C VAL A 194 -1.65 -1.86 -2.00
N ALA A 195 -2.03 -2.69 -2.99
CA ALA A 195 -1.16 -3.05 -4.11
C ALA A 195 -0.82 -1.84 -4.99
N ASP A 196 -1.79 -0.98 -5.30
CA ASP A 196 -1.58 0.29 -6.01
C ASP A 196 -0.55 1.18 -5.30
N HIS A 197 -0.66 1.33 -3.96
CA HIS A 197 0.32 2.10 -3.20
C HIS A 197 1.71 1.46 -3.20
N ALA A 198 1.80 0.13 -3.20
CA ALA A 198 3.07 -0.56 -3.33
C ALA A 198 3.71 -0.34 -4.72
N THR A 199 2.92 -0.25 -5.79
CA THR A 199 3.43 0.13 -7.13
C THR A 199 3.92 1.57 -7.15
N ASN A 200 3.20 2.52 -6.53
CA ASN A 200 3.66 3.90 -6.41
C ASN A 200 5.00 3.99 -5.67
N ILE A 201 5.14 3.29 -4.54
CA ILE A 201 6.41 3.20 -3.80
C ILE A 201 7.53 2.68 -4.70
N ALA A 202 7.29 1.61 -5.46
CA ALA A 202 8.27 1.05 -6.38
C ALA A 202 8.67 2.04 -7.50
N GLU A 203 7.72 2.77 -8.06
CA GLU A 203 7.98 3.83 -9.05
C GLU A 203 8.83 4.96 -8.47
N ASP A 204 8.57 5.37 -7.23
CA ASP A 204 9.35 6.41 -6.56
C ASP A 204 10.77 5.93 -6.18
N VAL A 205 10.98 4.63 -5.93
CA VAL A 205 12.31 4.03 -5.81
C VAL A 205 13.07 4.11 -7.13
N ILE A 206 12.45 3.76 -8.25
CA ILE A 206 13.07 3.85 -9.59
C ILE A 206 13.44 5.32 -9.89
N PHE A 207 12.54 6.26 -9.60
CA PHE A 207 12.82 7.68 -9.76
C PHE A 207 13.99 8.14 -8.91
N TRP A 208 14.09 7.74 -7.65
CA TRP A 208 15.21 8.10 -6.80
C TRP A 208 16.53 7.58 -7.35
N VAL A 209 16.59 6.29 -7.67
CA VAL A 209 17.84 5.61 -8.06
C VAL A 209 18.30 6.04 -9.45
N GLU A 210 17.41 6.01 -10.44
CA GLU A 210 17.75 6.20 -11.86
C GLU A 210 17.44 7.61 -12.36
N GLY A 211 16.61 8.37 -11.67
CA GLY A 211 16.10 9.66 -12.15
C GLY A 211 15.06 9.52 -13.27
N ALA A 212 14.56 8.31 -13.53
CA ALA A 212 13.59 8.02 -14.57
C ALA A 212 12.17 8.04 -14.00
N ASP A 213 11.26 8.81 -14.61
CA ASP A 213 9.84 8.75 -14.31
C ASP A 213 9.19 7.64 -15.17
N VAL A 214 8.81 6.54 -14.49
CA VAL A 214 8.20 5.36 -15.14
C VAL A 214 6.68 5.33 -15.01
N ARG A 215 6.09 6.32 -14.32
CA ARG A 215 4.65 6.47 -14.18
C ARG A 215 4.02 6.65 -15.58
N HIS A 216 2.83 6.07 -15.74
CA HIS A 216 2.06 6.17 -17.02
C HIS A 216 2.61 5.39 -18.23
N HIS A 217 3.71 4.65 -18.13
CA HIS A 217 4.17 3.82 -19.25
C HIS A 217 3.18 2.68 -19.62
N LYS A 218 2.28 2.27 -18.70
CA LYS A 218 1.19 1.32 -19.04
C LYS A 218 0.18 1.94 -20.04
N SER A 219 -0.10 3.23 -19.97
CA SER A 219 -1.06 3.90 -20.86
C SER A 219 -0.56 4.09 -22.30
N LEU A 220 0.76 4.12 -22.52
CA LEU A 220 1.35 4.23 -23.85
C LEU A 220 1.33 2.90 -24.62
N LYS A 221 1.35 1.75 -23.94
CA LYS A 221 1.25 0.43 -24.59
C LYS A 221 -0.15 0.12 -25.11
N THR A 222 -1.20 0.64 -24.48
CA THR A 222 -2.59 0.46 -24.93
C THR A 222 -2.98 1.43 -26.06
N ALA A 223 -2.28 2.55 -26.22
CA ALA A 223 -2.53 3.52 -27.29
C ALA A 223 -1.88 3.14 -28.65
N THR A 224 -1.01 2.12 -28.68
CA THR A 224 -0.31 1.67 -29.89
C THR A 224 -0.88 0.36 -30.46
N ASP A 225 -2.05 -0.12 -30.02
CA ASP A 225 -2.72 -1.26 -30.64
C ASP A 225 -3.60 -0.77 -31.82
N PRO A 226 -3.17 -0.99 -33.09
CA PRO A 226 -3.91 -0.52 -34.27
C PRO A 226 -5.21 -1.28 -34.54
N HIS A 227 -5.60 -2.24 -33.72
CA HIS A 227 -6.79 -3.09 -33.85
C HIS A 227 -7.95 -2.74 -32.89
N ALA A 228 -7.89 -1.62 -32.16
CA ALA A 228 -8.95 -1.19 -31.24
C ALA A 228 -10.10 -0.40 -31.90
N LEU A 229 -10.13 -0.32 -33.24
CA LEU A 229 -11.23 0.27 -34.01
C LEU A 229 -11.69 -0.73 -35.08
N GLY A 230 -12.54 -1.66 -34.67
CA GLY A 230 -13.26 -2.58 -35.52
C GLY A 230 -14.52 -3.07 -34.84
#